data_6e2f618f015e3485f6efb575fa8f2a2f
#
_entry.id   6e2f618f015e3485f6efb575fa8f2a2f
#
_cell.length_a   1.000
_cell.length_b   1.000
_cell.length_c   1.000
_cell.angle_alpha   90.00
_cell.angle_beta   90.00
_cell.angle_gamma   90.00
#
_symmetry.space_group_name_H-M   'P 1'
#
loop_
_entity.id
_entity.type
_entity.pdbx_description
1 polymer ?
#
loop_
_entity_poly.entity_id
_entity_poly.type
_entity_poly.pdbx_seq_one_letter_code
_entity_poly.pdbx_strand_id
1 'polypeptide(L)'
;MIEIRWHGRGGQGVKTASLLFAETSIEEGKYAXGFPEYGPERMGAPVKGFTRIDDKPIRIHSGIENPQVVVVLDQTLLETIDVTEGMPDDGVLIINTELTPKQVREKFGIKRGKIYTVNATKIALETIGKPIPNTVMLGALIRVTGVLDLDTLLKNIAKKFSRRYSQKIIEGNIQAIKKAFEEVKEE
;
A
#
# COMPACT_ATOMS: atom_id res chain seq x y z
N MET A 1 15.09 -6.70 -7.91
CA MET A 1 14.17 -5.55 -7.87
C MET A 1 12.80 -5.99 -7.38
N ILE A 2 12.23 -5.22 -6.47
CA ILE A 2 10.88 -5.49 -5.99
C ILE A 2 9.96 -4.47 -6.65
N GLU A 3 8.86 -4.95 -7.23
CA GLU A 3 7.90 -4.10 -7.92
C GLU A 3 6.54 -4.24 -7.26
N ILE A 4 5.99 -3.10 -6.84
CA ILE A 4 4.72 -3.04 -6.13
C ILE A 4 3.74 -2.19 -6.94
N ARG A 5 2.56 -2.72 -7.17
CA ARG A 5 1.50 -1.97 -7.85
C ARG A 5 0.37 -1.70 -6.86
N TRP A 6 -0.01 -0.43 -6.78
CA TRP A 6 -1.05 0.02 -5.86
C TRP A 6 -2.31 0.30 -6.65
N HIS A 7 -3.45 -0.15 -6.15
CA HIS A 7 -4.76 0.11 -6.74
C HIS A 7 -5.63 0.84 -5.75
N GLY A 8 -6.29 1.91 -6.22
CA GLY A 8 -7.22 2.67 -5.41
C GLY A 8 -8.09 3.52 -6.31
N ARG A 9 -8.77 4.49 -5.70
CA ARG A 9 -9.56 5.45 -6.45
C ARG A 9 -9.00 6.83 -6.23
N GLY A 10 -9.27 7.73 -7.17
CA GLY A 10 -8.82 9.12 -7.04
C GLY A 10 -9.30 9.69 -5.71
N GLY A 11 -8.40 10.37 -4.99
CA GLY A 11 -8.70 10.93 -3.68
C GLY A 11 -8.35 10.04 -2.52
N GLN A 12 -7.96 8.77 -2.76
CA GLN A 12 -7.64 7.85 -1.67
C GLN A 12 -6.17 7.80 -1.28
N GLY A 13 -5.33 8.60 -1.95
CA GLY A 13 -3.94 8.71 -1.54
C GLY A 13 -3.00 7.65 -2.08
N VAL A 14 -3.31 7.11 -3.26
CA VAL A 14 -2.44 6.11 -3.91
C VAL A 14 -1.05 6.68 -4.16
N LYS A 15 -1.00 7.90 -4.71
CA LYS A 15 0.28 8.54 -5.01
C LYS A 15 1.10 8.73 -3.74
N THR A 16 0.47 9.23 -2.68
CA THR A 16 1.15 9.48 -1.42
C THR A 16 1.74 8.19 -0.85
N ALA A 17 0.95 7.12 -0.83
CA ALA A 17 1.42 5.86 -0.26
C ALA A 17 2.58 5.27 -1.06
N SER A 18 2.46 5.26 -2.39
CA SER A 18 3.49 4.70 -3.24
C SER A 18 4.80 5.47 -3.09
N LEU A 19 4.70 6.79 -2.96
CA LEU A 19 5.88 7.65 -2.83
C LEU A 19 6.50 7.52 -1.44
N LEU A 20 5.68 7.49 -0.39
CA LEU A 20 6.21 7.35 0.98
C LEU A 20 7.01 6.06 1.15
N PHE A 21 6.52 4.97 0.55
CA PHE A 21 7.23 3.71 0.66
C PHE A 21 8.58 3.79 -0.06
N ALA A 22 8.60 4.42 -1.23
CA ALA A 22 9.85 4.61 -1.97
C ALA A 22 10.82 5.49 -1.16
N GLU A 23 10.32 6.58 -0.59
CA GLU A 23 11.17 7.48 0.18
C GLU A 23 11.75 6.80 1.41
N THR A 24 10.96 5.96 2.07
CA THR A 24 11.46 5.20 3.21
C THR A 24 12.57 4.24 2.78
N SER A 25 12.40 3.63 1.61
CA SER A 25 13.42 2.73 1.07
C SER A 25 14.73 3.47 0.84
N ILE A 26 14.64 4.69 0.34
CA ILE A 26 15.84 5.52 0.13
C ILE A 26 16.50 5.86 1.46
N GLU A 27 15.71 6.13 2.48
CA GLU A 27 16.26 6.40 3.82
C GLU A 27 17.03 5.20 4.34
N GLU A 28 16.70 3.99 3.91
CA GLU A 28 17.41 2.79 4.31
C GLU A 28 18.59 2.46 3.40
N GLY A 29 18.91 3.35 2.46
CA GLY A 29 20.08 3.16 1.61
C GLY A 29 19.79 2.39 0.33
N LYS A 30 18.53 2.20 -0.02
CA LYS A 30 18.19 1.51 -1.25
C LYS A 30 17.88 2.52 -2.37
N TYR A 31 17.81 2.02 -3.58
CA TYR A 31 17.31 2.80 -4.71
C TYR A 31 15.83 2.53 -4.85
N ALA A 32 15.07 3.59 -5.13
CA ALA A 32 13.61 3.43 -5.24
C ALA A 32 12.94 4.52 -6.07
N UNK A 33 11.77 4.28 -6.64
CA UNK A 33 11.00 5.02 -7.35
C UNK A 33 9.67 4.78 -6.99
N GLY A 34 9.03 5.83 -6.85
CA GLY A 34 7.59 5.78 -6.62
C GLY A 34 6.89 6.81 -7.45
N PHE A 35 5.81 6.44 -8.14
CA PHE A 35 5.11 7.38 -9.03
C PHE A 35 3.70 6.89 -9.32
N PRO A 36 2.79 7.81 -9.69
CA PRO A 36 1.44 7.43 -10.05
C PRO A 36 1.37 7.03 -11.51
N GLU A 37 0.30 6.34 -11.87
CA GLU A 37 -0.02 6.14 -13.28
C GLU A 37 -0.42 7.50 -13.85
N TYR A 38 0.22 7.89 -14.92
CA TYR A 38 -0.03 9.20 -15.52
C TYR A 38 -1.29 9.17 -16.38
N GLY A 39 -2.00 10.29 -16.37
CA GLY A 39 -3.25 10.44 -17.10
C GLY A 39 -4.17 11.38 -16.35
N PRO A 40 -5.33 11.67 -16.91
CA PRO A 40 -6.27 12.56 -16.23
C PRO A 40 -6.75 11.91 -14.93
N GLU A 41 -6.66 12.67 -13.84
CA GLU A 41 -7.05 12.17 -12.53
C GLU A 41 -8.46 12.67 -12.21
N ARG A 42 -9.32 11.76 -11.78
CA ARG A 42 -10.69 12.08 -11.41
C ARG A 42 -11.00 11.48 -10.04
N MET A 43 -11.68 12.28 -9.22
CA MET A 43 -12.12 11.82 -7.93
C MET A 43 -12.99 10.57 -8.10
N GLY A 44 -12.67 9.52 -7.37
CA GLY A 44 -13.44 8.29 -7.38
C GLY A 44 -13.15 7.33 -8.50
N ALA A 45 -12.43 7.75 -9.55
CA ALA A 45 -12.08 6.87 -10.65
C ALA A 45 -10.93 5.94 -10.24
N PRO A 46 -10.85 4.73 -10.81
CA PRO A 46 -9.73 3.84 -10.51
C PRO A 46 -8.40 4.46 -10.90
N VAL A 47 -7.41 4.36 -10.01
CA VAL A 47 -6.06 4.85 -10.28
C VAL A 47 -5.05 3.81 -9.81
N LYS A 48 -3.85 3.88 -10.37
CA LYS A 48 -2.74 3.02 -9.97
C LYS A 48 -1.56 3.86 -9.51
N GLY A 49 -0.74 3.23 -8.67
CA GLY A 49 0.55 3.78 -8.31
C GLY A 49 1.57 2.68 -8.39
N PHE A 50 2.84 3.07 -8.43
CA PHE A 50 3.93 2.11 -8.62
C PHE A 50 5.09 2.44 -7.71
N THR A 51 5.71 1.38 -7.17
CA THR A 51 6.93 1.53 -6.38
C THR A 51 7.91 0.46 -6.81
N ARG A 52 9.13 0.88 -7.15
CA ARG A 52 10.23 -0.04 -7.43
C ARG A 52 11.32 0.16 -6.38
N ILE A 53 11.87 -0.94 -5.90
CA ILE A 53 12.93 -0.91 -4.88
C ILE A 53 14.01 -1.88 -5.30
N ASP A 54 15.28 -1.44 -5.26
CA ASP A 54 16.39 -2.29 -5.62
C ASP A 54 17.63 -1.88 -4.85
N ASP A 55 18.62 -2.79 -4.82
CA ASP A 55 19.92 -2.48 -4.25
C ASP A 55 20.83 -1.80 -5.28
N LYS A 56 20.41 -1.73 -6.54
CA LYS A 56 21.12 -1.10 -7.63
C LYS A 56 20.32 0.05 -8.21
N PRO A 57 20.97 0.99 -8.92
CA PRO A 57 20.22 2.07 -9.57
C PRO A 57 19.10 1.53 -10.46
N ILE A 58 17.95 2.18 -10.41
CA ILE A 58 16.79 1.79 -11.19
C ILE A 58 16.73 2.64 -12.45
N ARG A 59 16.70 1.98 -13.60
CA ARG A 59 16.68 2.69 -14.89
C ARG A 59 15.39 2.52 -15.65
N ILE A 60 14.44 1.75 -15.12
CA ILE A 60 13.14 1.54 -15.75
C ILE A 60 12.16 2.57 -15.17
N HIS A 61 11.50 3.33 -16.05
CA HIS A 61 10.58 4.38 -15.62
C HIS A 61 9.14 4.15 -16.06
N SER A 62 8.87 3.07 -16.77
CA SER A 62 7.52 2.74 -17.20
C SER A 62 6.70 2.15 -16.05
N GLY A 63 5.38 2.06 -16.24
CA GLY A 63 4.53 1.43 -15.27
C GLY A 63 4.89 -0.04 -15.05
N ILE A 64 4.40 -0.58 -13.95
CA ILE A 64 4.73 -1.96 -13.57
C ILE A 64 3.64 -2.88 -14.11
N GLU A 65 4.03 -3.81 -14.96
CA GLU A 65 3.10 -4.77 -15.54
C GLU A 65 3.12 -6.13 -14.85
N ASN A 66 4.23 -6.47 -14.19
CA ASN A 66 4.36 -7.78 -13.55
C ASN A 66 4.77 -7.60 -12.07
N PRO A 67 3.86 -7.11 -11.24
CA PRO A 67 4.22 -6.82 -9.84
C PRO A 67 4.34 -8.09 -9.02
N GLN A 68 5.33 -8.15 -8.14
CA GLN A 68 5.41 -9.22 -7.15
C GLN A 68 4.43 -8.98 -6.01
N VAL A 69 4.09 -7.69 -5.76
CA VAL A 69 3.19 -7.31 -4.69
C VAL A 69 2.15 -6.36 -5.23
N VAL A 70 0.89 -6.62 -4.88
CA VAL A 70 -0.23 -5.75 -5.25
C VAL A 70 -0.92 -5.30 -3.97
N VAL A 71 -1.14 -4.00 -3.83
CA VAL A 71 -1.83 -3.42 -2.68
C VAL A 71 -3.12 -2.78 -3.17
N VAL A 72 -4.24 -3.10 -2.52
CA VAL A 72 -5.56 -2.59 -2.91
C VAL A 72 -6.15 -1.76 -1.78
N LEU A 73 -6.34 -0.46 -2.02
CA LEU A 73 -6.89 0.45 -1.01
C LEU A 73 -8.40 0.40 -0.92
N ASP A 74 -9.06 -0.06 -1.96
CA ASP A 74 -10.53 -0.03 -2.04
C ASP A 74 -11.02 -1.37 -2.61
N GLN A 75 -11.68 -2.15 -1.75
CA GLN A 75 -12.09 -3.49 -2.16
C GLN A 75 -13.13 -3.52 -3.27
N THR A 76 -13.84 -2.40 -3.48
CA THR A 76 -14.84 -2.39 -4.56
C THR A 76 -14.18 -2.54 -5.93
N LEU A 77 -12.89 -2.23 -6.04
CA LEU A 77 -12.18 -2.43 -7.29
C LEU A 77 -12.10 -3.90 -7.69
N LEU A 78 -12.16 -4.80 -6.71
CA LEU A 78 -12.10 -6.24 -6.99
C LEU A 78 -13.31 -6.71 -7.79
N GLU A 79 -14.39 -5.93 -7.80
CA GLU A 79 -15.60 -6.31 -8.53
C GLU A 79 -15.48 -6.03 -10.02
N THR A 80 -14.62 -5.12 -10.43
CA THR A 80 -14.57 -4.68 -11.82
C THR A 80 -13.19 -4.76 -12.46
N ILE A 81 -12.14 -4.92 -11.68
CA ILE A 81 -10.77 -4.94 -12.20
C ILE A 81 -10.06 -6.20 -11.73
N ASP A 82 -9.29 -6.82 -12.63
CA ASP A 82 -8.41 -7.92 -12.22
C ASP A 82 -7.12 -7.30 -11.68
N VAL A 83 -7.09 -7.09 -10.36
CA VAL A 83 -5.92 -6.47 -9.73
C VAL A 83 -4.70 -7.39 -9.75
N THR A 84 -4.88 -8.67 -10.05
CA THR A 84 -3.76 -9.61 -10.11
C THR A 84 -3.14 -9.72 -11.50
N GLU A 85 -3.63 -8.96 -12.47
CA GLU A 85 -3.11 -9.03 -13.83
C GLU A 85 -1.60 -8.84 -13.85
N GLY A 86 -0.89 -9.80 -14.46
CA GLY A 86 0.56 -9.75 -14.57
C GLY A 86 1.32 -10.23 -13.33
N MET A 87 0.63 -10.48 -12.24
CA MET A 87 1.28 -10.94 -11.01
C MET A 87 1.66 -12.42 -11.15
N PRO A 88 2.85 -12.80 -10.70
CA PRO A 88 3.22 -14.23 -10.75
C PRO A 88 2.37 -15.05 -9.78
N ASP A 89 2.34 -16.36 -9.97
CA ASP A 89 1.54 -17.23 -9.11
C ASP A 89 1.94 -17.14 -7.65
N ASP A 90 3.20 -16.89 -7.37
CA ASP A 90 3.67 -16.73 -5.99
C ASP A 90 3.68 -15.27 -5.54
N GLY A 91 3.00 -14.42 -6.26
CA GLY A 91 2.87 -13.02 -5.87
C GLY A 91 2.03 -12.85 -4.62
N VAL A 92 2.02 -11.62 -4.11
CA VAL A 92 1.36 -11.29 -2.87
C VAL A 92 0.32 -10.20 -3.10
N LEU A 93 -0.88 -10.40 -2.55
CA LEU A 93 -1.99 -9.46 -2.68
C LEU A 93 -2.40 -9.01 -1.28
N ILE A 94 -2.34 -7.70 -1.02
CA ILE A 94 -2.68 -7.13 0.28
C ILE A 94 -3.88 -6.21 0.09
N ILE A 95 -4.98 -6.49 0.77
CA ILE A 95 -6.25 -5.82 0.52
C ILE A 95 -6.82 -5.16 1.77
N ASN A 96 -7.25 -3.92 1.62
CA ASN A 96 -8.00 -3.22 2.66
C ASN A 96 -9.44 -3.72 2.63
N THR A 97 -9.82 -4.51 3.62
CA THR A 97 -11.16 -5.09 3.69
C THR A 97 -11.42 -5.62 5.09
N GLU A 98 -12.69 -5.73 5.44
CA GLU A 98 -13.07 -6.36 6.69
C GLU A 98 -13.10 -7.89 6.59
N LEU A 99 -13.01 -8.42 5.38
CA LEU A 99 -13.11 -9.86 5.14
C LEU A 99 -11.80 -10.56 5.47
N THR A 100 -11.88 -11.86 5.73
CA THR A 100 -10.67 -12.67 5.86
C THR A 100 -10.09 -12.96 4.48
N PRO A 101 -8.82 -13.35 4.39
CA PRO A 101 -8.26 -13.70 3.08
C PRO A 101 -9.05 -14.79 2.36
N LYS A 102 -9.52 -15.79 3.11
CA LYS A 102 -10.31 -16.87 2.51
C LYS A 102 -11.62 -16.35 1.94
N GLN A 103 -12.28 -15.45 2.69
CA GLN A 103 -13.53 -14.86 2.21
C GLN A 103 -13.31 -14.03 0.94
N VAL A 104 -12.18 -13.30 0.88
CA VAL A 104 -11.86 -12.53 -0.32
C VAL A 104 -11.65 -13.45 -1.50
N ARG A 105 -10.89 -14.51 -1.31
CA ARG A 105 -10.60 -15.44 -2.40
C ARG A 105 -11.90 -16.02 -2.97
N GLU A 106 -12.80 -16.42 -2.08
CA GLU A 106 -14.05 -17.05 -2.52
C GLU A 106 -15.00 -16.04 -3.14
N LYS A 107 -15.14 -14.87 -2.51
CA LYS A 107 -16.11 -13.90 -2.98
C LYS A 107 -15.75 -13.33 -4.35
N PHE A 108 -14.47 -13.08 -4.58
CA PHE A 108 -14.03 -12.43 -5.82
C PHE A 108 -13.39 -13.38 -6.81
N GLY A 109 -13.31 -14.66 -6.48
CA GLY A 109 -12.78 -15.66 -7.41
C GLY A 109 -11.32 -15.47 -7.77
N ILE A 110 -10.52 -15.01 -6.82
CA ILE A 110 -9.10 -14.77 -7.07
C ILE A 110 -8.37 -16.11 -7.10
N LYS A 111 -7.63 -16.36 -8.17
CA LYS A 111 -7.06 -17.68 -8.42
C LYS A 111 -5.57 -17.78 -8.19
N ARG A 112 -4.85 -16.68 -8.06
CA ARG A 112 -3.40 -16.73 -7.88
C ARG A 112 -2.97 -15.86 -6.73
N GLY A 113 -1.73 -16.05 -6.31
CA GLY A 113 -1.11 -15.24 -5.29
C GLY A 113 -1.56 -15.62 -3.90
N LYS A 114 -0.84 -15.09 -2.93
CA LYS A 114 -1.18 -15.27 -1.53
C LYS A 114 -1.89 -14.02 -1.06
N ILE A 115 -3.02 -14.18 -0.41
CA ILE A 115 -3.87 -13.06 0.00
C ILE A 115 -3.66 -12.73 1.47
N TYR A 116 -3.50 -11.42 1.74
CA TYR A 116 -3.46 -10.87 3.09
C TYR A 116 -4.54 -9.80 3.17
N THR A 117 -5.19 -9.66 4.32
CA THR A 117 -6.20 -8.63 4.50
C THR A 117 -5.99 -7.87 5.79
N VAL A 118 -6.43 -6.63 5.80
CA VAL A 118 -6.40 -5.78 6.98
C VAL A 118 -7.52 -4.75 6.83
N ASN A 119 -8.23 -4.47 7.94
CA ASN A 119 -9.29 -3.48 7.89
C ASN A 119 -8.69 -2.10 8.17
N ALA A 120 -7.99 -1.58 7.18
CA ALA A 120 -7.26 -0.32 7.32
C ALA A 120 -8.19 0.88 7.48
N THR A 121 -9.36 0.82 6.86
CA THR A 121 -10.33 1.92 7.00
C THR A 121 -10.80 2.02 8.45
N LYS A 122 -11.13 0.89 9.08
CA LYS A 122 -11.54 0.89 10.46
C LYS A 122 -10.41 1.39 11.37
N ILE A 123 -9.19 0.90 11.12
CA ILE A 123 -8.05 1.35 11.91
C ILE A 123 -7.87 2.86 11.78
N ALA A 124 -8.00 3.39 10.57
CA ALA A 124 -7.85 4.84 10.35
C ALA A 124 -8.91 5.62 11.12
N LEU A 125 -10.16 5.13 11.09
CA LEU A 125 -11.22 5.80 11.83
C LEU A 125 -10.91 5.83 13.33
N GLU A 126 -10.41 4.74 13.87
CA GLU A 126 -10.14 4.63 15.31
C GLU A 126 -8.94 5.44 15.76
N THR A 127 -7.95 5.64 14.90
CA THR A 127 -6.69 6.27 15.27
C THR A 127 -6.54 7.68 14.74
N ILE A 128 -6.95 7.92 13.50
CA ILE A 128 -6.80 9.22 12.86
C ILE A 128 -8.11 10.01 12.89
N GLY A 129 -9.23 9.30 12.97
CA GLY A 129 -10.54 9.91 12.99
C GLY A 129 -11.15 10.11 11.61
N LYS A 130 -10.48 9.59 10.57
CA LYS A 130 -10.98 9.69 9.19
C LYS A 130 -10.75 8.37 8.49
N PRO A 131 -11.60 8.01 7.53
CA PRO A 131 -11.45 6.71 6.82
C PRO A 131 -10.44 6.83 5.68
N ILE A 132 -9.21 7.15 6.00
CA ILE A 132 -8.14 7.34 5.01
C ILE A 132 -7.11 6.22 5.20
N PRO A 133 -7.19 5.14 4.42
CA PRO A 133 -6.36 3.95 4.68
C PRO A 133 -4.97 3.97 4.07
N ASN A 134 -4.60 5.00 3.29
CA ASN A 134 -3.38 4.91 2.50
C ASN A 134 -2.12 4.66 3.33
N THR A 135 -1.85 5.51 4.34
CA THR A 135 -0.64 5.31 5.14
C THR A 135 -0.76 4.07 6.02
N VAL A 136 -1.99 3.74 6.42
CA VAL A 136 -2.23 2.57 7.26
C VAL A 136 -1.76 1.30 6.56
N MET A 137 -2.03 1.20 5.26
CA MET A 137 -1.63 0.02 4.48
C MET A 137 -0.13 -0.18 4.43
N LEU A 138 0.66 0.87 4.67
CA LEU A 138 2.11 0.72 4.71
C LEU A 138 2.55 -0.21 5.83
N GLY A 139 1.82 -0.20 6.94
CA GLY A 139 2.13 -1.11 8.04
C GLY A 139 1.95 -2.56 7.64
N ALA A 140 0.83 -2.85 6.97
CA ALA A 140 0.57 -4.21 6.49
C ALA A 140 1.62 -4.62 5.45
N LEU A 141 1.96 -3.70 4.55
CA LEU A 141 2.94 -3.98 3.51
C LEU A 141 4.29 -4.36 4.11
N ILE A 142 4.74 -3.64 5.12
CA ILE A 142 6.01 -3.95 5.78
C ILE A 142 5.95 -5.31 6.47
N ARG A 143 4.84 -5.59 7.17
CA ARG A 143 4.71 -6.87 7.86
C ARG A 143 4.76 -8.03 6.89
N VAL A 144 4.07 -7.91 5.78
CA VAL A 144 3.95 -9.00 4.82
C VAL A 144 5.25 -9.21 4.05
N THR A 145 5.89 -8.12 3.64
CA THR A 145 7.08 -8.25 2.76
C THR A 145 8.41 -8.22 3.50
N GLY A 146 8.46 -7.57 4.64
CA GLY A 146 9.72 -7.44 5.37
C GLY A 146 10.80 -6.65 4.63
N VAL A 147 10.44 -5.90 3.60
CA VAL A 147 11.46 -5.23 2.79
C VAL A 147 12.05 -3.99 3.45
N LEU A 148 11.34 -3.42 4.42
CA LEU A 148 11.79 -2.23 5.13
C LEU A 148 11.61 -2.41 6.63
N ASP A 149 12.32 -1.58 7.39
CA ASP A 149 12.20 -1.55 8.83
C ASP A 149 11.03 -0.67 9.25
N LEU A 150 10.20 -1.17 10.14
CA LEU A 150 9.03 -0.40 10.60
C LEU A 150 9.44 0.92 11.24
N ASP A 151 10.49 0.91 12.08
CA ASP A 151 10.92 2.13 12.74
C ASP A 151 11.35 3.19 11.74
N THR A 152 12.00 2.78 10.65
CA THR A 152 12.41 3.74 9.63
C THR A 152 11.18 4.40 8.98
N LEU A 153 10.15 3.61 8.72
CA LEU A 153 8.91 4.17 8.16
C LEU A 153 8.29 5.15 9.13
N LEU A 154 8.20 4.80 10.41
CA LEU A 154 7.57 5.67 11.39
C LEU A 154 8.33 6.99 11.55
N LYS A 155 9.65 6.95 11.51
CA LYS A 155 10.44 8.16 11.57
C LYS A 155 10.26 9.03 10.34
N ASN A 156 10.17 8.39 9.17
CA ASN A 156 9.96 9.13 7.93
C ASN A 156 8.59 9.81 7.91
N ILE A 157 7.58 9.10 8.39
CA ILE A 157 6.22 9.66 8.48
C ILE A 157 6.23 10.89 9.39
N ALA A 158 6.85 10.77 10.57
CA ALA A 158 6.91 11.88 11.52
C ALA A 158 7.59 13.09 10.88
N LYS A 159 8.70 12.85 10.19
CA LYS A 159 9.46 13.91 9.56
C LYS A 159 8.67 14.58 8.43
N LYS A 160 8.09 13.77 7.55
CA LYS A 160 7.35 14.30 6.40
C LYS A 160 6.09 15.04 6.82
N PHE A 161 5.38 14.51 7.80
CA PHE A 161 4.09 15.07 8.19
C PHE A 161 4.23 16.25 9.14
N SER A 162 5.41 16.47 9.71
CA SER A 162 5.60 17.55 10.67
C SER A 162 5.34 18.92 10.06
N ARG A 163 5.50 19.05 8.75
CA ARG A 163 5.33 20.34 8.07
C ARG A 163 3.86 20.65 7.75
N ARG A 164 2.99 19.65 7.73
CA ARG A 164 1.63 19.80 7.24
C ARG A 164 0.56 19.47 8.26
N TYR A 165 0.89 18.68 9.27
CA TYR A 165 -0.11 18.14 10.17
C TYR A 165 0.25 18.39 11.62
N SER A 166 -0.78 18.41 12.48
CA SER A 166 -0.58 18.56 13.89
C SER A 166 0.08 17.30 14.48
N GLN A 167 0.64 17.44 15.67
CA GLN A 167 1.24 16.32 16.37
C GLN A 167 0.21 15.20 16.60
N LYS A 168 -1.03 15.59 16.86
CA LYS A 168 -2.09 14.61 17.08
C LYS A 168 -2.33 13.75 15.85
N ILE A 169 -2.33 14.37 14.66
CA ILE A 169 -2.53 13.63 13.42
C ILE A 169 -1.33 12.74 13.13
N ILE A 170 -0.13 13.23 13.38
CA ILE A 170 1.08 12.43 13.19
C ILE A 170 1.03 11.18 14.08
N GLU A 171 0.68 11.36 15.35
CA GLU A 171 0.61 10.24 16.26
C GLU A 171 -0.49 9.25 15.88
N GLY A 172 -1.61 9.78 15.36
CA GLY A 172 -2.67 8.92 14.88
C GLY A 172 -2.21 8.04 13.74
N ASN A 173 -1.45 8.61 12.80
CA ASN A 173 -0.90 7.84 11.69
C ASN A 173 0.09 6.79 12.17
N ILE A 174 0.95 7.15 13.13
CA ILE A 174 1.91 6.20 13.69
C ILE A 174 1.18 5.03 14.35
N GLN A 175 0.16 5.32 15.15
CA GLN A 175 -0.62 4.26 15.78
C GLN A 175 -1.31 3.39 14.73
N ALA A 176 -1.85 4.02 13.69
CA ALA A 176 -2.55 3.28 12.63
C ALA A 176 -1.62 2.30 11.93
N ILE A 177 -0.41 2.77 11.61
CA ILE A 177 0.57 1.93 10.92
C ILE A 177 0.96 0.74 11.80
N LYS A 178 1.19 1.01 13.10
CA LYS A 178 1.54 -0.07 14.03
C LYS A 178 0.42 -1.09 14.15
N LYS A 179 -0.83 -0.62 14.20
CA LYS A 179 -1.96 -1.54 14.31
C LYS A 179 -2.09 -2.40 13.06
N ALA A 180 -1.92 -1.81 11.88
CA ALA A 180 -2.00 -2.58 10.65
C ALA A 180 -0.88 -3.63 10.58
N PHE A 181 0.31 -3.25 11.04
CA PHE A 181 1.43 -4.18 11.09
C PHE A 181 1.08 -5.40 11.94
N GLU A 182 0.36 -5.17 13.05
CA GLU A 182 0.01 -6.25 13.97
C GLU A 182 -1.22 -7.03 13.53
N GLU A 183 -2.18 -6.38 12.87
CA GLU A 183 -3.49 -6.97 12.62
C GLU A 183 -3.68 -7.57 11.24
N VAL A 184 -2.74 -7.38 10.33
CA VAL A 184 -2.89 -7.94 8.99
C VAL A 184 -3.01 -9.45 9.10
N LYS A 185 -3.98 -10.01 8.37
CA LYS A 185 -4.29 -11.43 8.41
C LYS A 185 -3.70 -12.15 7.22
N GLU A 186 -3.12 -13.29 7.49
CA GLU A 186 -2.53 -14.15 6.49
C GLU A 186 -3.52 -15.25 6.13
N GLU A 187 -3.52 -15.63 4.87
CA GLU A 187 -4.41 -16.68 4.38
C GLU A 187 -4.10 -18.05 5.01
#